data_8ced681466f2ccfd5fd56eeb8d325812
#
_entry.id   8ced681466f2ccfd5fd56eeb8d325812
#
_cell.length_a   1.000
_cell.length_b   1.000
_cell.length_c   1.000
_cell.angle_alpha   90.00
_cell.angle_beta   90.00
_cell.angle_gamma   90.00
#
_symmetry.space_group_name_H-M   'P 1'
#
loop_
_entity.id
_entity.type
_entity.pdbx_description
1 polymer ?
#
loop_
_entity_poly.entity_id
_entity_poly.type
_entity_poly.pdbx_seq_one_letter_code
_entity_poly.pdbx_strand_id
1 'polypeptide(L)' 'MFRLKCLGGPLYGQEYSHAQDEFIFKDKQTGKQTRYRKQALNFTPPQEFFVAESISKTVAYNLALQLMNRS' A
#
# COMPACT_ATOMS: atom_id res chain seq x y z
N MET A 1 -1.84 -8.08 15.13
CA MET A 1 -1.25 -7.30 14.04
C MET A 1 -2.16 -7.35 12.84
N PHE A 2 -2.42 -6.21 12.23
CA PHE A 2 -3.28 -6.15 11.07
C PHE A 2 -2.47 -6.36 9.80
N ARG A 3 -3.07 -7.07 8.85
CA ARG A 3 -2.50 -7.15 7.51
C ARG A 3 -3.19 -6.12 6.64
N LEU A 4 -2.39 -5.29 6.00
CA LEU A 4 -2.87 -4.26 5.09
C LEU A 4 -2.34 -4.54 3.70
N LYS A 5 -3.17 -4.30 2.69
CA LYS A 5 -2.73 -4.42 1.31
C LYS A 5 -1.86 -3.23 0.95
N CYS A 6 -0.87 -3.47 0.10
CA CYS A 6 0.04 -2.44 -0.38
C CYS A 6 -0.45 -1.89 -1.70
N LEU A 7 -0.35 -0.58 -1.88
CA LEU A 7 -0.78 0.11 -3.10
C LEU A 7 0.44 0.73 -3.77
N GLY A 8 0.61 0.41 -5.03
CA GLY A 8 1.73 0.92 -5.81
C GLY A 8 3.04 0.22 -5.51
N GLY A 9 4.03 0.42 -6.40
CA GLY A 9 5.35 -0.14 -6.23
C GLY A 9 5.40 -1.66 -6.32
N PRO A 10 6.52 -2.26 -5.92
CA PRO A 10 6.72 -3.70 -6.10
C PRO A 10 5.82 -4.59 -5.25
N LEU A 11 5.24 -4.06 -4.17
CA LEU A 11 4.36 -4.86 -3.29
C LEU A 11 2.88 -4.68 -3.61
N TYR A 12 2.54 -4.03 -4.73
CA TYR A 12 1.15 -3.76 -5.07
C TYR A 12 0.30 -5.02 -5.05
N GLY A 13 -0.81 -4.96 -4.32
CA GLY A 13 -1.75 -6.07 -4.21
C GLY A 13 -1.39 -7.11 -3.17
N GLN A 14 -0.22 -7.04 -2.57
CA GLN A 14 0.18 -7.99 -1.53
C GLN A 14 -0.22 -7.48 -0.16
N GLU A 15 -0.53 -8.41 0.73
CA GLU A 15 -0.80 -8.08 2.12
C GLU A 15 0.50 -8.07 2.91
N TYR A 16 0.66 -7.08 3.77
CA TYR A 16 1.85 -6.92 4.56
C TYR A 16 1.49 -6.60 6.00
N SER A 17 2.16 -7.25 6.92
CA SER A 17 1.96 -7.01 8.36
C SER A 17 3.19 -6.31 8.90
N HIS A 18 3.00 -5.13 9.49
CA HIS A 18 4.10 -4.36 10.03
C HIS A 18 3.65 -3.61 11.27
N ALA A 19 4.51 -3.60 12.30
CA ALA A 19 4.17 -2.99 13.58
C ALA A 19 4.19 -1.46 13.53
N GLN A 20 4.90 -0.88 12.59
CA GLN A 20 5.02 0.57 12.46
C GLN A 20 4.15 1.11 11.34
N ASP A 21 3.95 2.44 11.32
CA ASP A 21 3.11 3.08 10.33
C ASP A 21 3.77 3.22 8.96
N GLU A 22 5.08 2.97 8.89
CA GLU A 22 5.79 3.00 7.63
C GLU A 22 6.94 2.00 7.65
N PHE A 23 7.33 1.57 6.46
CA PHE A 23 8.49 0.71 6.30
C PHE A 23 9.10 0.94 4.92
N ILE A 24 10.35 0.50 4.76
CA ILE A 24 11.06 0.57 3.48
C ILE A 24 11.24 -0.84 2.94
N PHE A 25 10.74 -1.06 1.74
CA PHE A 25 10.95 -2.31 1.02
C PHE A 25 12.08 -2.15 0.03
N LYS A 26 13.08 -3.03 0.12
CA LYS A 26 14.20 -3.03 -0.82
C LYS A 26 14.05 -4.19 -1.79
N ASP A 27 13.96 -3.87 -3.08
CA ASP A 27 13.89 -4.88 -4.12
C ASP A 27 15.28 -5.46 -4.34
N LYS A 28 15.44 -6.76 -4.12
CA LYS A 28 16.73 -7.42 -4.24
C LYS A 28 17.24 -7.47 -5.67
N GLN A 29 16.36 -7.45 -6.65
CA GLN A 29 16.76 -7.55 -8.05
C GLN A 29 17.26 -6.23 -8.60
N THR A 30 16.62 -5.12 -8.23
CA THR A 30 16.95 -3.80 -8.76
C THR A 30 17.72 -2.92 -7.79
N GLY A 31 17.71 -3.28 -6.51
CA GLY A 31 18.28 -2.47 -5.45
C GLY A 31 17.47 -1.24 -5.10
N LYS A 32 16.33 -1.03 -5.74
CA LYS A 32 15.49 0.13 -5.46
C LYS A 32 14.79 -0.03 -4.12
N GLN A 33 14.64 1.09 -3.43
CA GLN A 33 13.90 1.15 -2.18
C GLN A 33 12.60 1.89 -2.39
N THR A 34 11.53 1.36 -1.81
CA THR A 34 10.21 1.99 -1.85
C THR A 34 9.72 2.15 -0.42
N ARG A 35 9.38 3.38 -0.04
CA ARG A 35 8.80 3.65 1.26
C ARG A 35 7.29 3.49 1.18
N TYR A 36 6.75 2.71 2.09
CA TYR A 36 5.31 2.50 2.24
C TYR A 36 4.85 3.14 3.55
N ARG A 37 3.77 3.89 3.48
CA ARG A 37 3.17 4.54 4.65
C ARG A 37 1.75 4.08 4.82
N LYS A 38 1.34 3.83 6.05
CA LYS A 38 -0.04 3.49 6.36
C LYS A 38 -0.91 4.73 6.20
N GLN A 39 -1.94 4.63 5.36
CA GLN A 39 -2.89 5.70 5.12
C GLN A 39 -4.31 5.17 5.10
N ALA A 40 -5.22 5.94 5.70
CA ALA A 40 -6.64 5.65 5.62
C ALA A 40 -7.22 6.34 4.39
N LEU A 41 -7.93 5.58 3.57
CA LEU A 41 -8.57 6.11 2.38
C LEU A 41 -10.07 6.28 2.60
N ASN A 42 -10.68 7.19 1.86
CA ASN A 42 -12.07 7.59 2.04
C ASN A 42 -13.06 6.57 1.49
N PHE A 43 -13.09 5.40 2.11
CA PHE A 43 -14.15 4.42 1.86
C PHE A 43 -15.14 4.46 3.02
N THR A 44 -16.24 3.78 2.89
CA THR A 44 -17.27 3.68 3.93
C THR A 44 -17.43 2.22 4.32
N PRO A 45 -16.90 1.77 5.47
CA PRO A 45 -16.05 2.52 6.40
C PRO A 45 -14.64 2.76 5.86
N PRO A 46 -13.89 3.72 6.42
CA PRO A 46 -12.54 3.99 5.96
C PRO A 46 -11.65 2.75 6.05
N GLN A 47 -10.80 2.57 5.03
CA GLN A 47 -9.90 1.42 4.93
C GLN A 47 -8.46 1.89 4.94
N GLU A 48 -7.60 1.15 5.63
CA GLU A 48 -6.19 1.48 5.70
C GLU A 48 -5.38 0.61 4.74
N PHE A 49 -4.37 1.21 4.16
CA PHE A 49 -3.44 0.54 3.24
C PHE A 49 -2.03 1.06 3.47
N PHE A 50 -1.05 0.25 3.09
CA PHE A 50 0.32 0.74 2.96
C PHE A 50 0.47 1.31 1.56
N VAL A 51 0.70 2.62 1.47
CA VAL A 51 0.73 3.33 0.19
C VAL A 51 2.17 3.69 -0.14
N ALA A 52 2.61 3.34 -1.34
CA ALA A 52 3.94 3.69 -1.81
C ALA A 52 4.09 5.20 -1.90
N GLU A 53 5.22 5.71 -1.43
CA GLU A 53 5.48 7.15 -1.43
C GLU A 53 5.49 7.73 -2.85
N SER A 54 5.80 6.90 -3.84
CA SER A 54 5.93 7.33 -5.23
C SER A 54 4.59 7.62 -5.92
N ILE A 55 3.46 7.26 -5.31
CA ILE A 55 2.16 7.50 -5.91
C ILE A 55 1.39 8.54 -5.10
N SER A 56 0.50 9.28 -5.80
CA SER A 56 -0.36 10.25 -5.16
C SER A 56 -1.52 9.57 -4.43
N LYS A 57 -2.20 10.32 -3.57
CA LYS A 57 -3.36 9.81 -2.85
C LYS A 57 -4.49 9.43 -3.82
N THR A 58 -4.66 10.19 -4.90
CA THR A 58 -5.66 9.90 -5.92
C THR A 58 -5.35 8.57 -6.63
N VAL A 59 -4.10 8.35 -7.00
CA VAL A 59 -3.69 7.10 -7.61
C VAL A 59 -3.89 5.94 -6.65
N ALA A 60 -3.52 6.14 -5.37
CA ALA A 60 -3.71 5.11 -4.37
C ALA A 60 -5.17 4.71 -4.23
N TYR A 61 -6.08 5.70 -4.23
CA TYR A 61 -7.51 5.44 -4.14
C TYR A 61 -8.00 4.59 -5.32
N ASN A 62 -7.57 4.94 -6.54
CA ASN A 62 -7.95 4.19 -7.73
C ASN A 62 -7.42 2.76 -7.70
N LEU A 63 -6.18 2.57 -7.24
CA LEU A 63 -5.63 1.23 -7.11
C LEU A 63 -6.38 0.40 -6.06
N ALA A 64 -6.77 1.03 -4.97
CA ALA A 64 -7.56 0.36 -3.94
C ALA A 64 -8.90 -0.10 -4.48
N LEU A 65 -9.57 0.75 -5.28
CA LEU A 65 -10.82 0.38 -5.92
C LEU A 65 -10.64 -0.86 -6.81
N GLN A 66 -9.57 -0.90 -7.58
CA GLN A 66 -9.29 -2.05 -8.43
C GLN A 66 -9.12 -3.33 -7.62
N LEU A 67 -8.38 -3.26 -6.52
CA LEU A 67 -8.19 -4.43 -5.66
C LEU A 67 -9.50 -4.89 -5.04
N MET A 68 -10.33 -3.96 -4.58
CA MET A 68 -11.61 -4.31 -3.96
C MET A 68 -12.58 -4.92 -4.97
N ASN A 69 -12.53 -4.50 -6.22
CA ASN A 69 -13.41 -5.01 -7.27
C ASN A 69 -13.00 -6.38 -7.77
N ARG A 70 -11.79 -6.84 -7.43
CA ARG A 70 -11.31 -8.17 -7.85
C ARG A 70 -11.75 -9.29 -6.93
N SER A 71 -12.20 -8.96 -5.77
CA SER A 71 -12.54 -9.97 -4.76
C SER A 71 -13.93 -10.56 -4.97
#